data_df15ecf8c9c6c90a8cdc3efeb073cbc5
#
_entry.id   df15ecf8c9c6c90a8cdc3efeb073cbc5
#
_cell.length_a   1.000
_cell.length_b   1.000
_cell.length_c   1.000
_cell.angle_alpha   90.00
_cell.angle_beta   90.00
_cell.angle_gamma   90.00
#
_symmetry.space_group_name_H-M   'P 1'
#
loop_
_entity.id
_entity.type
_entity.pdbx_description
1 polymer ?
#
loop_
_entity_poly.entity_id
_entity_poly.type
_entity_poly.pdbx_seq_one_letter_code
_entity_poly.pdbx_strand_id
1 'polypeptide(L)'
;MRFTTRVVLILFAGSLTTHAFVTYVNNAGNVLRWNLVSPNPSVHTNVVNRNTKAIRYFIASDTYSSANRTAEINAVRACFAQWQSVPGTILKFEEGGFAGPGVDINAGDSIRADHTNVVFWAKRSTLVNGGRDDISGLRGYTLTAFSNDNTILEADIVLNAVEFEWFTDINDTANASQLVEATLLHEIGHFIGLDHSPVGGATVAIGAPGVGAEAGLSSDEVAAVRWLYPQPFLLSTLGSVQGRVLMNGAAVFGAMVTAENAAGNVVAGTVSRANGSYELPALPPGNYKIRVTPLDPSTASDTASLIRGIDIAADYEFAVTSFLPTTNKPIALVGGLTSTLDFSVVGGNPPFRITGISAPSDHPDADTGDRFAAVISSGQSNFFVGVVSTTLPTNGATLTVTGDGITIGPTIFKPFRFLDGRHLLSAVINVAANATPGLRSFVVQQGNNLAYANGYLEVLPPFADFNFDGFDDSFQRKFFPLFTAPEARPDADPDQDGFSNRYEHDTGTDPTNSQSLYFRIESLKVTSAGSTITWQSASGKRYQVFSRPDVPNSSWQPVGLPIVARGSTSQLLDPSAASAIRFYRVQQLP
;
A
#
# COMPACT_ATOMS: atom_id res chain seq x y z
N MET A 1 -40.39 -8.52 20.41
CA MET A 1 -39.29 -8.35 21.36
C MET A 1 -38.51 -7.12 20.87
N ARG A 2 -38.65 -6.00 21.53
CA ARG A 2 -38.06 -4.73 21.08
C ARG A 2 -36.60 -4.69 21.52
N PHE A 3 -35.67 -4.80 20.57
CA PHE A 3 -34.26 -4.51 20.82
C PHE A 3 -34.08 -2.99 20.77
N THR A 4 -33.82 -2.40 21.92
CA THR A 4 -33.40 -1.01 22.02
C THR A 4 -31.88 -0.96 21.89
N THR A 5 -31.41 -0.61 20.71
CA THR A 5 -30.00 -0.27 20.49
C THR A 5 -29.80 1.18 20.94
N ARG A 6 -29.04 1.38 21.99
CA ARG A 6 -28.60 2.70 22.44
C ARG A 6 -27.22 2.93 21.87
N VAL A 7 -27.08 3.94 21.05
CA VAL A 7 -25.80 4.64 20.90
C VAL A 7 -25.54 5.30 22.25
N VAL A 8 -24.70 4.69 23.05
CA VAL A 8 -24.31 5.24 24.36
C VAL A 8 -22.84 5.54 24.27
N LEU A 9 -22.55 6.81 24.15
CA LEU A 9 -21.25 7.35 24.53
C LEU A 9 -21.15 7.16 26.07
N ILE A 10 -20.47 6.12 26.51
CA ILE A 10 -20.23 5.89 27.94
C ILE A 10 -18.73 5.64 28.14
N LEU A 11 -18.13 6.58 28.83
CA LEU A 11 -16.85 6.46 29.51
C LEU A 11 -16.91 5.35 30.54
N PHE A 12 -16.14 4.28 30.39
CA PHE A 12 -15.83 3.35 31.46
C PHE A 12 -14.37 2.89 31.40
N ALA A 13 -13.67 3.10 32.51
CA ALA A 13 -12.39 2.49 32.81
C ALA A 13 -12.59 0.98 33.02
N GLY A 14 -12.52 0.21 31.96
CA GLY A 14 -12.42 -1.25 31.96
C GLY A 14 -11.01 -1.68 31.63
N SER A 15 -10.58 -2.84 32.10
CA SER A 15 -9.29 -3.45 31.74
C SER A 15 -9.23 -3.62 30.22
N LEU A 16 -8.53 -2.72 29.54
CA LEU A 16 -8.37 -2.75 28.11
C LEU A 16 -7.46 -3.92 27.74
N THR A 17 -7.95 -4.83 26.93
CA THR A 17 -7.15 -5.88 26.31
C THR A 17 -6.13 -5.24 25.37
N THR A 18 -4.92 -5.78 25.31
CA THR A 18 -3.89 -5.34 24.36
C THR A 18 -4.31 -5.71 22.95
N HIS A 19 -4.33 -4.75 22.04
CA HIS A 19 -4.62 -4.96 20.64
C HIS A 19 -3.53 -4.33 19.77
N ALA A 20 -3.24 -5.00 18.71
CA ALA A 20 -2.22 -4.67 17.74
C ALA A 20 -2.73 -3.70 16.69
N PHE A 21 -1.83 -3.00 16.04
CA PHE A 21 -2.14 -1.99 15.04
C PHE A 21 -3.15 -0.97 15.58
N VAL A 22 -3.46 0.04 14.79
CA VAL A 22 -4.61 0.87 15.16
C VAL A 22 -5.83 0.26 14.48
N THR A 23 -6.75 -0.22 15.30
CA THR A 23 -7.98 -0.88 14.83
C THR A 23 -9.19 -0.24 15.51
N TYR A 24 -10.31 -0.28 14.85
CA TYR A 24 -11.55 0.08 15.50
C TYR A 24 -11.81 -0.81 16.71
N VAL A 25 -12.18 -0.20 17.79
CA VAL A 25 -12.53 -0.89 19.04
C VAL A 25 -13.88 -0.41 19.56
N ASN A 26 -14.59 -1.30 20.26
CA ASN A 26 -15.79 -0.91 20.98
C ASN A 26 -15.43 -0.22 22.30
N ASN A 27 -16.45 0.25 23.05
CA ASN A 27 -16.27 0.91 24.33
C ASN A 27 -15.57 0.07 25.42
N ALA A 28 -15.48 -1.24 25.23
CA ALA A 28 -14.74 -2.15 26.12
C ALA A 28 -13.30 -2.40 25.63
N GLY A 29 -12.88 -1.76 24.54
CA GLY A 29 -11.56 -1.91 23.93
C GLY A 29 -11.41 -3.18 23.08
N ASN A 30 -12.47 -3.88 22.74
CA ASN A 30 -12.39 -5.07 21.90
C ASN A 30 -12.41 -4.69 20.42
N VAL A 31 -11.57 -5.35 19.62
CA VAL A 31 -11.41 -5.10 18.19
C VAL A 31 -12.68 -5.43 17.41
N LEU A 32 -13.08 -4.51 16.56
CA LEU A 32 -14.17 -4.69 15.61
C LEU A 32 -13.65 -5.37 14.35
N ARG A 33 -14.36 -6.39 13.89
CA ARG A 33 -14.03 -7.11 12.66
C ARG A 33 -15.25 -7.85 12.10
N TRP A 34 -15.17 -8.21 10.84
CA TRP A 34 -16.11 -9.15 10.23
C TRP A 34 -15.92 -10.56 10.79
N ASN A 35 -16.99 -11.24 11.13
CA ASN A 35 -16.90 -12.64 11.54
C ASN A 35 -17.10 -13.55 10.31
N LEU A 36 -16.00 -13.91 9.65
CA LEU A 36 -16.00 -14.72 8.43
C LEU A 36 -15.96 -16.23 8.70
N VAL A 37 -15.43 -16.65 9.84
CA VAL A 37 -15.32 -18.07 10.21
C VAL A 37 -16.69 -18.65 10.52
N SER A 38 -17.43 -17.97 11.39
CA SER A 38 -18.78 -18.36 11.81
C SER A 38 -19.68 -17.12 11.79
N PRO A 39 -20.13 -16.68 10.60
CA PRO A 39 -20.94 -15.48 10.49
C PRO A 39 -22.14 -15.55 11.41
N ASN A 40 -22.30 -14.52 12.25
CA ASN A 40 -23.43 -14.42 13.17
C ASN A 40 -24.74 -14.52 12.38
N PRO A 41 -25.70 -15.36 12.81
CA PRO A 41 -27.02 -15.47 12.16
C PRO A 41 -27.77 -14.14 12.04
N SER A 42 -27.43 -13.15 12.87
CA SER A 42 -28.01 -11.79 12.82
C SER A 42 -27.45 -10.94 11.67
N VAL A 43 -26.27 -11.27 11.11
CA VAL A 43 -25.73 -10.57 9.96
C VAL A 43 -26.51 -10.97 8.71
N HIS A 44 -27.00 -9.99 7.99
CA HIS A 44 -27.80 -10.23 6.79
C HIS A 44 -26.95 -10.88 5.67
N THR A 45 -27.58 -11.76 4.86
CA THR A 45 -26.87 -12.47 3.78
C THR A 45 -26.42 -11.58 2.63
N ASN A 46 -26.99 -10.38 2.50
CA ASN A 46 -26.48 -9.38 1.56
C ASN A 46 -25.16 -8.78 2.01
N VAL A 47 -24.87 -8.78 3.30
CA VAL A 47 -23.65 -8.21 3.88
C VAL A 47 -22.54 -9.25 3.92
N VAL A 48 -22.85 -10.47 4.38
CA VAL A 48 -21.89 -11.59 4.38
C VAL A 48 -22.56 -12.82 3.78
N ASN A 49 -22.01 -13.33 2.71
CA ASN A 49 -22.42 -14.58 2.12
C ASN A 49 -21.96 -15.76 3.00
N ARG A 50 -22.92 -16.41 3.68
CA ARG A 50 -22.63 -17.51 4.61
C ARG A 50 -22.00 -18.74 3.95
N ASN A 51 -22.27 -18.96 2.67
CA ASN A 51 -21.74 -20.12 1.94
C ASN A 51 -20.29 -19.90 1.51
N THR A 52 -20.01 -18.74 0.91
CA THR A 52 -18.66 -18.40 0.40
C THR A 52 -17.77 -17.78 1.45
N LYS A 53 -18.33 -17.33 2.61
CA LYS A 53 -17.65 -16.60 3.67
C LYS A 53 -17.09 -15.25 3.19
N ALA A 54 -17.68 -14.68 2.16
CA ALA A 54 -17.27 -13.42 1.58
C ALA A 54 -18.09 -12.26 2.15
N ILE A 55 -17.45 -11.13 2.37
CA ILE A 55 -18.09 -9.85 2.60
C ILE A 55 -18.61 -9.37 1.24
N ARG A 56 -19.89 -9.07 1.16
CA ARG A 56 -20.49 -8.57 -0.08
C ARG A 56 -20.43 -7.06 -0.10
N TYR A 57 -20.08 -6.50 -1.24
CA TYR A 57 -20.13 -5.07 -1.48
C TYR A 57 -20.93 -4.77 -2.73
N PHE A 58 -21.51 -3.59 -2.79
CA PHE A 58 -22.28 -3.07 -3.91
C PHE A 58 -21.66 -1.77 -4.39
N ILE A 59 -21.82 -1.46 -5.67
CA ILE A 59 -21.32 -0.22 -6.25
C ILE A 59 -22.52 0.62 -6.67
N ALA A 60 -22.54 1.91 -6.35
CA ALA A 60 -23.59 2.81 -6.82
C ALA A 60 -23.60 2.84 -8.36
N SER A 61 -24.78 2.77 -8.94
CA SER A 61 -24.91 2.75 -10.41
C SER A 61 -24.58 4.09 -11.07
N ASP A 62 -24.59 5.18 -10.30
CA ASP A 62 -24.22 6.54 -10.72
C ASP A 62 -22.82 6.92 -10.21
N THR A 63 -21.79 6.34 -10.79
CA THR A 63 -20.38 6.64 -10.49
C THR A 63 -20.05 8.13 -10.72
N TYR A 64 -18.82 8.59 -10.36
CA TYR A 64 -18.44 10.01 -10.47
C TYR A 64 -18.74 10.58 -11.86
N SER A 65 -18.31 9.91 -12.91
CA SER A 65 -18.48 10.33 -14.29
C SER A 65 -19.15 9.26 -15.14
N SER A 66 -20.17 9.64 -15.90
CA SER A 66 -20.78 8.70 -16.86
C SER A 66 -19.83 8.30 -18.00
N ALA A 67 -18.88 9.17 -18.37
CA ALA A 67 -17.89 8.92 -19.40
C ALA A 67 -16.84 7.88 -18.95
N ASN A 68 -16.44 7.93 -17.68
CA ASN A 68 -15.39 7.07 -17.11
C ASN A 68 -15.97 5.92 -16.26
N ARG A 69 -17.27 5.71 -16.30
CA ARG A 69 -17.99 4.76 -15.45
C ARG A 69 -17.33 3.38 -15.37
N THR A 70 -16.89 2.83 -16.50
CA THR A 70 -16.25 1.50 -16.51
C THR A 70 -14.91 1.50 -15.78
N ALA A 71 -14.09 2.53 -15.98
CA ALA A 71 -12.81 2.66 -15.29
C ALA A 71 -13.01 2.85 -13.78
N GLU A 72 -13.98 3.66 -13.36
CA GLU A 72 -14.31 3.89 -11.95
C GLU A 72 -14.81 2.61 -11.26
N ILE A 73 -15.69 1.83 -11.91
CA ILE A 73 -16.14 0.54 -11.40
C ILE A 73 -14.97 -0.45 -11.29
N ASN A 74 -14.10 -0.48 -12.29
CA ASN A 74 -12.94 -1.36 -12.26
C ASN A 74 -11.92 -0.95 -11.19
N ALA A 75 -11.76 0.34 -10.90
CA ALA A 75 -10.96 0.82 -9.78
C ALA A 75 -11.51 0.31 -8.43
N VAL A 76 -12.82 0.35 -8.23
CA VAL A 76 -13.47 -0.22 -7.04
C VAL A 76 -13.15 -1.73 -6.92
N ARG A 77 -13.37 -2.48 -7.99
CA ARG A 77 -13.10 -3.93 -8.04
C ARG A 77 -11.64 -4.26 -7.74
N ALA A 78 -10.72 -3.49 -8.32
CA ALA A 78 -9.29 -3.65 -8.13
C ALA A 78 -8.89 -3.45 -6.67
N CYS A 79 -9.45 -2.45 -5.97
CA CYS A 79 -9.15 -2.19 -4.57
C CYS A 79 -9.59 -3.34 -3.65
N PHE A 80 -10.82 -3.83 -3.80
CA PHE A 80 -11.27 -5.00 -3.03
C PHE A 80 -10.44 -6.25 -3.34
N ALA A 81 -10.06 -6.44 -4.60
CA ALA A 81 -9.21 -7.57 -5.00
C ALA A 81 -7.80 -7.48 -4.40
N GLN A 82 -7.17 -6.32 -4.33
CA GLN A 82 -5.87 -6.12 -3.68
C GLN A 82 -5.91 -6.53 -2.20
N TRP A 83 -6.89 -6.04 -1.43
CA TRP A 83 -7.06 -6.44 -0.04
C TRP A 83 -7.30 -7.95 0.13
N GLN A 84 -8.12 -8.55 -0.73
CA GLN A 84 -8.37 -9.99 -0.73
C GLN A 84 -7.12 -10.81 -1.05
N SER A 85 -6.22 -10.26 -1.87
CA SER A 85 -5.03 -10.97 -2.35
C SER A 85 -3.90 -11.03 -1.32
N VAL A 86 -4.02 -10.35 -0.18
CA VAL A 86 -2.99 -10.41 0.89
C VAL A 86 -2.74 -11.85 1.31
N PRO A 87 -1.51 -12.37 1.11
CA PRO A 87 -1.22 -13.78 1.35
C PRO A 87 -1.38 -14.16 2.83
N GLY A 88 -1.99 -15.32 3.09
CA GLY A 88 -2.16 -15.86 4.42
C GLY A 88 -3.42 -15.39 5.15
N THR A 89 -4.35 -14.73 4.47
CA THR A 89 -5.63 -14.28 5.06
C THR A 89 -6.83 -15.08 4.56
N ILE A 90 -7.91 -15.09 5.35
CA ILE A 90 -9.22 -15.61 4.94
C ILE A 90 -10.12 -14.50 4.40
N LEU A 91 -9.62 -13.27 4.28
CA LEU A 91 -10.38 -12.14 3.80
C LEU A 91 -10.87 -12.42 2.38
N LYS A 92 -12.16 -12.26 2.16
CA LYS A 92 -12.80 -12.54 0.88
C LYS A 92 -13.93 -11.56 0.62
N PHE A 93 -13.98 -11.05 -0.60
CA PHE A 93 -15.02 -10.16 -1.05
C PHE A 93 -15.82 -10.75 -2.20
N GLU A 94 -17.07 -10.32 -2.33
CA GLU A 94 -17.99 -10.72 -3.40
C GLU A 94 -18.80 -9.50 -3.82
N GLU A 95 -18.74 -9.15 -5.11
CA GLU A 95 -19.57 -8.09 -5.65
C GLU A 95 -21.04 -8.53 -5.67
N GLY A 96 -21.90 -7.80 -4.97
CA GLY A 96 -23.34 -8.05 -4.90
C GLY A 96 -24.11 -7.46 -6.08
N GLY A 97 -23.46 -6.64 -6.90
CA GLY A 97 -24.05 -5.95 -8.03
C GLY A 97 -24.10 -4.43 -7.81
N PHE A 98 -25.03 -3.77 -8.51
CA PHE A 98 -25.19 -2.33 -8.43
C PHE A 98 -26.30 -1.94 -7.45
N ALA A 99 -26.00 -0.95 -6.60
CA ALA A 99 -27.02 -0.21 -5.86
C ALA A 99 -27.71 0.80 -6.78
N GLY A 100 -28.91 1.26 -6.39
CA GLY A 100 -29.67 2.24 -7.17
C GLY A 100 -28.96 3.62 -7.29
N PRO A 101 -29.35 4.45 -8.25
CA PRO A 101 -28.82 5.80 -8.36
C PRO A 101 -29.28 6.67 -7.19
N GLY A 102 -28.42 7.58 -6.75
CA GLY A 102 -28.71 8.48 -5.64
C GLY A 102 -28.78 7.81 -4.27
N VAL A 103 -28.20 6.62 -4.13
CA VAL A 103 -28.01 5.94 -2.85
C VAL A 103 -27.16 6.83 -1.94
N ASP A 104 -27.43 6.77 -0.66
CA ASP A 104 -26.66 7.43 0.39
C ASP A 104 -26.24 6.37 1.42
N ILE A 105 -25.22 6.68 2.22
CA ILE A 105 -24.86 5.81 3.34
C ILE A 105 -25.95 5.85 4.41
N ASN A 106 -26.35 4.71 4.90
CA ASN A 106 -27.38 4.57 5.90
C ASN A 106 -26.94 3.70 7.10
N ALA A 107 -25.71 3.25 7.12
CA ALA A 107 -25.18 2.34 8.13
C ALA A 107 -25.05 2.96 9.54
N GLY A 108 -25.14 4.26 9.67
CA GLY A 108 -24.82 5.02 10.87
C GLY A 108 -25.69 4.79 12.09
N ASP A 109 -26.68 3.94 11.96
CA ASP A 109 -27.42 3.51 13.15
C ASP A 109 -27.92 2.08 12.88
N SER A 110 -27.54 1.18 13.76
CA SER A 110 -27.95 -0.23 13.71
C SER A 110 -29.47 -0.43 13.63
N ILE A 111 -30.28 0.62 13.83
CA ILE A 111 -31.72 0.62 13.64
C ILE A 111 -32.08 0.85 12.16
N ARG A 112 -31.15 1.39 11.38
CA ARG A 112 -31.35 1.78 9.97
C ARG A 112 -30.38 1.11 9.02
N ALA A 113 -29.61 0.17 9.48
CA ALA A 113 -28.81 -0.67 8.61
C ALA A 113 -29.70 -1.20 7.48
N ASP A 114 -29.38 -0.83 6.24
CA ASP A 114 -30.16 -1.27 5.08
C ASP A 114 -29.69 -2.64 4.57
N HIS A 115 -28.67 -3.19 5.25
CA HIS A 115 -28.05 -4.48 4.96
C HIS A 115 -27.36 -4.53 3.60
N THR A 116 -26.74 -3.40 3.21
CA THR A 116 -26.08 -3.27 1.93
C THR A 116 -24.78 -2.49 2.13
N ASN A 117 -23.64 -3.15 2.04
CA ASN A 117 -22.35 -2.45 2.04
C ASN A 117 -22.18 -1.76 0.68
N VAL A 118 -22.23 -0.44 0.62
CA VAL A 118 -22.19 0.30 -0.64
C VAL A 118 -20.94 1.16 -0.77
N VAL A 119 -20.42 1.25 -1.98
CA VAL A 119 -19.43 2.25 -2.40
C VAL A 119 -20.11 3.24 -3.33
N PHE A 120 -20.10 4.52 -2.99
CA PHE A 120 -20.74 5.54 -3.82
C PHE A 120 -20.01 6.88 -3.78
N TRP A 121 -20.35 7.76 -4.73
CA TRP A 121 -19.84 9.13 -4.80
C TRP A 121 -20.91 10.12 -4.37
N ALA A 122 -20.69 10.86 -3.29
CA ALA A 122 -21.54 11.96 -2.87
C ALA A 122 -21.34 13.16 -3.82
N LYS A 123 -22.36 13.44 -4.64
CA LYS A 123 -22.29 14.48 -5.71
C LYS A 123 -23.16 15.70 -5.44
N ARG A 124 -23.97 15.69 -4.39
CA ARG A 124 -24.99 16.73 -4.15
C ARG A 124 -24.83 17.44 -2.83
N SER A 125 -24.30 16.78 -1.84
CA SER A 125 -24.16 17.30 -0.49
C SER A 125 -22.99 16.61 0.21
N THR A 126 -22.27 17.36 1.04
CA THR A 126 -21.31 16.83 2.01
C THR A 126 -22.01 16.27 3.25
N LEU A 127 -23.29 16.57 3.44
CA LEU A 127 -24.10 15.96 4.48
C LEU A 127 -24.63 14.62 3.98
N VAL A 128 -24.17 13.53 4.58
CA VAL A 128 -24.49 12.15 4.28
C VAL A 128 -25.19 11.49 5.46
N ASN A 129 -25.59 10.22 5.34
CA ASN A 129 -26.29 9.48 6.39
C ASN A 129 -27.58 10.21 6.84
N GLY A 130 -28.35 10.69 5.88
CA GLY A 130 -29.54 11.48 6.16
C GLY A 130 -29.27 12.82 6.86
N GLY A 131 -28.10 13.42 6.60
CA GLY A 131 -27.67 14.71 7.14
C GLY A 131 -27.05 14.66 8.54
N ARG A 132 -26.62 13.49 9.00
CA ARG A 132 -26.03 13.30 10.34
C ARG A 132 -24.52 13.46 10.34
N ASP A 133 -23.88 13.09 9.23
CA ASP A 133 -22.44 13.15 9.08
C ASP A 133 -22.08 14.19 8.02
N ASP A 134 -21.09 15.02 8.32
CA ASP A 134 -20.56 16.02 7.41
C ASP A 134 -19.16 15.59 6.97
N ILE A 135 -19.02 15.30 5.69
CA ILE A 135 -17.74 14.89 5.06
C ILE A 135 -17.00 16.08 4.44
N SER A 136 -17.35 17.32 4.77
CA SER A 136 -16.64 18.51 4.29
C SER A 136 -15.16 18.42 4.61
N GLY A 137 -14.31 18.61 3.61
CA GLY A 137 -12.85 18.51 3.70
C GLY A 137 -12.30 17.08 3.76
N LEU A 138 -13.16 16.05 3.81
CA LEU A 138 -12.74 14.65 3.72
C LEU A 138 -12.86 14.17 2.28
N ARG A 139 -11.83 13.46 1.80
CA ARG A 139 -11.83 12.85 0.44
C ARG A 139 -12.74 11.63 0.39
N GLY A 140 -12.61 10.77 1.40
CA GLY A 140 -13.44 9.59 1.62
C GLY A 140 -13.92 9.52 3.06
N TYR A 141 -14.90 8.68 3.30
CA TYR A 141 -15.40 8.39 4.64
C TYR A 141 -16.04 7.01 4.67
N THR A 142 -15.69 6.22 5.67
CA THR A 142 -16.29 4.90 5.88
C THR A 142 -17.14 4.91 7.14
N LEU A 143 -18.41 4.59 6.99
CA LEU A 143 -19.36 4.45 8.09
C LEU A 143 -19.55 2.98 8.42
N THR A 144 -19.28 2.60 9.67
CA THR A 144 -19.32 1.22 10.13
C THR A 144 -20.34 1.03 11.25
N ALA A 145 -21.26 0.08 11.06
CA ALA A 145 -22.17 -0.39 12.10
C ALA A 145 -21.66 -1.71 12.70
N PHE A 146 -21.77 -1.86 14.01
CA PHE A 146 -21.28 -3.06 14.69
C PHE A 146 -22.20 -3.48 15.85
N SER A 147 -22.08 -4.74 16.22
CA SER A 147 -22.83 -5.34 17.32
C SER A 147 -22.05 -5.34 18.64
N ASN A 148 -22.75 -5.60 19.74
CA ASN A 148 -22.12 -5.70 21.06
C ASN A 148 -21.10 -6.83 21.21
N ASP A 149 -21.10 -7.81 20.29
CA ASP A 149 -20.13 -8.90 20.24
C ASP A 149 -18.90 -8.59 19.37
N ASN A 150 -18.71 -7.32 19.04
CA ASN A 150 -17.60 -6.78 18.25
C ASN A 150 -17.60 -7.20 16.76
N THR A 151 -18.73 -7.70 16.27
CA THR A 151 -18.88 -8.03 14.86
C THR A 151 -19.30 -6.80 14.07
N ILE A 152 -18.60 -6.49 12.98
CA ILE A 152 -19.08 -5.51 12.01
C ILE A 152 -20.32 -6.09 11.32
N LEU A 153 -21.38 -5.31 11.29
CA LEU A 153 -22.69 -5.70 10.74
C LEU A 153 -22.90 -5.15 9.34
N GLU A 154 -22.35 -3.97 9.08
CA GLU A 154 -22.49 -3.24 7.83
C GLU A 154 -21.39 -2.18 7.77
N ALA A 155 -20.90 -1.87 6.58
CA ALA A 155 -20.00 -0.76 6.35
C ALA A 155 -20.22 -0.18 4.95
N ASP A 156 -20.33 1.15 4.88
CA ASP A 156 -20.49 1.91 3.65
C ASP A 156 -19.31 2.83 3.41
N ILE A 157 -18.95 3.01 2.15
CA ILE A 157 -17.86 3.90 1.74
C ILE A 157 -18.42 5.00 0.86
N VAL A 158 -18.13 6.25 1.22
CA VAL A 158 -18.45 7.41 0.39
C VAL A 158 -17.18 8.13 -0.06
N LEU A 159 -17.14 8.48 -1.35
CA LEU A 159 -16.13 9.36 -1.93
C LEU A 159 -16.76 10.75 -2.15
N ASN A 160 -16.13 11.80 -1.62
CA ASN A 160 -16.65 13.16 -1.67
C ASN A 160 -16.44 13.76 -3.08
N ALA A 161 -17.47 13.70 -3.89
CA ALA A 161 -17.49 14.28 -5.23
C ALA A 161 -18.21 15.64 -5.27
N VAL A 162 -18.48 16.23 -4.11
CA VAL A 162 -18.96 17.63 -3.99
C VAL A 162 -17.78 18.59 -4.03
N GLU A 163 -16.70 18.25 -3.31
CA GLU A 163 -15.55 19.13 -3.14
C GLU A 163 -14.32 18.68 -3.92
N PHE A 164 -14.27 17.43 -4.34
CA PHE A 164 -13.10 16.86 -5.01
C PHE A 164 -13.46 16.31 -6.39
N GLU A 165 -12.52 16.48 -7.32
CA GLU A 165 -12.53 15.84 -8.63
C GLU A 165 -11.79 14.49 -8.57
N TRP A 166 -12.20 13.52 -9.39
CA TRP A 166 -11.72 12.15 -9.34
C TRP A 166 -11.22 11.66 -10.69
N PHE A 167 -10.13 10.88 -10.66
CA PHE A 167 -9.57 10.21 -11.82
C PHE A 167 -9.15 8.77 -11.48
N THR A 168 -8.85 7.96 -12.50
CA THR A 168 -8.58 6.52 -12.35
C THR A 168 -7.27 6.06 -12.99
N ASP A 169 -6.62 6.90 -13.80
CA ASP A 169 -5.36 6.53 -14.46
C ASP A 169 -4.17 6.78 -13.51
N ILE A 170 -3.66 5.73 -12.92
CA ILE A 170 -2.50 5.77 -12.01
C ILE A 170 -1.23 6.34 -12.69
N ASN A 171 -1.15 6.34 -14.02
CA ASN A 171 -0.01 6.88 -14.76
C ASN A 171 -0.14 8.38 -15.03
N ASP A 172 -1.30 8.98 -14.77
CA ASP A 172 -1.52 10.43 -14.90
C ASP A 172 -1.07 11.16 -13.63
N THR A 173 0.24 11.15 -13.39
CA THR A 173 0.87 11.76 -12.21
C THR A 173 0.79 13.29 -12.20
N ALA A 174 0.45 13.92 -13.33
CA ALA A 174 0.25 15.35 -13.43
C ALA A 174 -1.17 15.80 -13.05
N ASN A 175 -2.08 14.86 -12.80
CA ASN A 175 -3.47 15.16 -12.46
C ASN A 175 -3.57 15.69 -11.03
N ALA A 176 -4.16 16.86 -10.86
CA ALA A 176 -4.35 17.50 -9.56
C ALA A 176 -5.59 16.99 -8.80
N SER A 177 -6.39 16.11 -9.43
CA SER A 177 -7.58 15.49 -8.84
C SER A 177 -7.20 14.33 -7.90
N GLN A 178 -8.20 13.71 -7.29
CA GLN A 178 -7.99 12.57 -6.38
C GLN A 178 -8.01 11.24 -7.16
N LEU A 179 -7.03 10.39 -6.93
CA LEU A 179 -7.00 9.05 -7.49
C LEU A 179 -8.00 8.15 -6.73
N VAL A 180 -8.96 7.58 -7.46
CA VAL A 180 -10.00 6.72 -6.86
C VAL A 180 -9.38 5.54 -6.09
N GLU A 181 -8.42 4.84 -6.69
CA GLU A 181 -7.80 3.66 -6.05
C GLU A 181 -7.11 4.03 -4.73
N ALA A 182 -6.35 5.12 -4.70
CA ALA A 182 -5.63 5.53 -3.51
C ALA A 182 -6.57 5.78 -2.32
N THR A 183 -7.61 6.61 -2.51
CA THR A 183 -8.58 6.88 -1.45
C THR A 183 -9.38 5.64 -1.09
N LEU A 184 -9.79 4.85 -2.06
CA LEU A 184 -10.63 3.68 -1.80
C LEU A 184 -9.87 2.55 -1.08
N LEU A 185 -8.59 2.34 -1.36
CA LEU A 185 -7.77 1.40 -0.59
C LEU A 185 -7.70 1.79 0.88
N HIS A 186 -7.57 3.09 1.19
CA HIS A 186 -7.63 3.62 2.54
C HIS A 186 -8.99 3.32 3.20
N GLU A 187 -10.07 3.67 2.53
CA GLU A 187 -11.43 3.48 3.06
C GLU A 187 -11.79 2.00 3.25
N ILE A 188 -11.30 1.10 2.39
CA ILE A 188 -11.47 -0.35 2.60
C ILE A 188 -10.73 -0.82 3.85
N GLY A 189 -9.60 -0.21 4.21
CA GLY A 189 -8.96 -0.45 5.50
C GLY A 189 -9.92 -0.22 6.66
N HIS A 190 -10.63 0.89 6.66
CA HIS A 190 -11.68 1.19 7.65
C HIS A 190 -12.86 0.21 7.57
N PHE A 191 -13.28 -0.12 6.36
CA PHE A 191 -14.34 -1.08 6.09
C PHE A 191 -14.07 -2.45 6.70
N ILE A 192 -12.81 -2.88 6.79
CA ILE A 192 -12.43 -4.15 7.40
C ILE A 192 -12.03 -4.05 8.88
N GLY A 193 -12.11 -2.87 9.47
CA GLY A 193 -11.89 -2.67 10.91
C GLY A 193 -10.54 -2.09 11.30
N LEU A 194 -9.75 -1.60 10.35
CA LEU A 194 -8.55 -0.81 10.64
C LEU A 194 -8.91 0.63 10.95
N ASP A 195 -8.15 1.24 11.82
CA ASP A 195 -8.12 2.68 12.07
C ASP A 195 -6.83 3.26 11.48
N HIS A 196 -6.67 4.58 11.55
CA HIS A 196 -5.52 5.25 10.97
C HIS A 196 -4.19 4.75 11.53
N SER A 197 -3.27 4.39 10.63
CA SER A 197 -1.91 4.00 10.98
C SER A 197 -1.07 5.22 11.38
N PRO A 198 -0.20 5.11 12.40
CA PRO A 198 0.75 6.15 12.73
C PRO A 198 2.00 6.12 11.82
N VAL A 199 2.13 5.17 10.91
CA VAL A 199 3.24 5.05 9.95
C VAL A 199 2.95 5.92 8.73
N GLY A 200 3.82 6.84 8.41
CA GLY A 200 3.53 7.91 7.45
C GLY A 200 3.24 7.48 6.01
N GLY A 201 3.85 6.39 5.55
CA GLY A 201 3.60 5.82 4.22
C GLY A 201 2.67 4.60 4.24
N ALA A 202 1.95 4.38 5.33
CA ALA A 202 0.91 3.35 5.37
C ALA A 202 -0.30 3.78 4.53
N THR A 203 -0.96 2.84 3.90
CA THR A 203 -2.16 3.10 3.06
C THR A 203 -3.30 3.69 3.88
N VAL A 204 -3.44 3.25 5.14
CA VAL A 204 -4.44 3.77 6.09
C VAL A 204 -3.82 4.83 7.01
N ALA A 205 -2.79 5.57 6.56
CA ALA A 205 -2.25 6.69 7.33
C ALA A 205 -3.15 7.92 7.23
N ILE A 206 -3.10 8.78 8.25
CA ILE A 206 -3.79 10.06 8.20
C ILE A 206 -3.16 10.99 7.18
N GLY A 207 -4.00 11.71 6.46
CA GLY A 207 -3.59 12.66 5.47
C GLY A 207 -3.16 12.04 4.15
N ALA A 208 -3.17 10.70 4.06
CA ALA A 208 -3.01 10.02 2.79
C ALA A 208 -4.20 10.30 1.87
N PRO A 209 -4.24 9.79 0.73
CA PRO A 209 -3.22 9.29 -0.13
C PRO A 209 -2.83 10.27 -1.21
N GLY A 210 -1.58 10.29 -1.51
CA GLY A 210 -1.08 10.95 -2.69
C GLY A 210 -1.38 10.20 -3.97
N VAL A 211 -0.68 10.54 -5.01
CA VAL A 211 -0.85 10.04 -6.35
C VAL A 211 0.14 8.91 -6.62
N GLY A 212 -0.33 7.86 -7.26
CA GLY A 212 0.51 6.90 -7.96
C GLY A 212 1.12 5.80 -7.09
N ALA A 213 2.11 6.07 -6.27
CA ALA A 213 2.81 5.06 -5.50
C ALA A 213 2.02 4.50 -4.31
N GLU A 214 1.03 5.23 -3.86
CA GLU A 214 0.15 4.86 -2.74
C GLU A 214 -1.09 4.07 -3.17
N ALA A 215 -1.09 3.54 -4.36
CA ALA A 215 -2.18 2.67 -4.85
C ALA A 215 -2.01 1.19 -4.47
N GLY A 216 -1.14 0.88 -3.51
CA GLY A 216 -0.90 -0.46 -2.99
C GLY A 216 -1.00 -0.52 -1.47
N LEU A 217 -0.94 -1.72 -0.92
CA LEU A 217 -0.94 -1.94 0.53
C LEU A 217 0.49 -1.98 1.06
N SER A 218 0.77 -1.23 2.12
CA SER A 218 2.07 -1.26 2.78
C SER A 218 2.25 -2.51 3.64
N SER A 219 3.47 -2.72 4.13
CA SER A 219 3.75 -3.82 5.06
C SER A 219 2.97 -3.73 6.37
N ASP A 220 2.56 -2.52 6.78
CA ASP A 220 1.74 -2.27 7.97
C ASP A 220 0.34 -2.86 7.80
N GLU A 221 -0.34 -2.57 6.68
CA GLU A 221 -1.65 -3.13 6.35
C GLU A 221 -1.58 -4.64 6.16
N VAL A 222 -0.54 -5.13 5.48
CA VAL A 222 -0.34 -6.57 5.28
C VAL A 222 -0.23 -7.31 6.62
N ALA A 223 0.50 -6.76 7.58
CA ALA A 223 0.61 -7.35 8.91
C ALA A 223 -0.71 -7.23 9.70
N ALA A 224 -1.39 -6.08 9.60
CA ALA A 224 -2.67 -5.84 10.25
C ALA A 224 -3.78 -6.80 9.78
N VAL A 225 -3.93 -6.97 8.47
CA VAL A 225 -4.97 -7.85 7.93
C VAL A 225 -4.67 -9.33 8.17
N ARG A 226 -3.40 -9.73 8.19
CA ARG A 226 -2.99 -11.09 8.61
C ARG A 226 -3.35 -11.38 10.06
N TRP A 227 -3.31 -10.38 10.91
CA TRP A 227 -3.73 -10.52 12.29
C TRP A 227 -5.25 -10.52 12.45
N LEU A 228 -5.98 -9.63 11.74
CA LEU A 228 -7.44 -9.55 11.81
C LEU A 228 -8.13 -10.80 11.21
N TYR A 229 -7.63 -11.29 10.08
CA TYR A 229 -8.26 -12.33 9.26
C TYR A 229 -7.27 -13.45 8.88
N PRO A 230 -6.60 -14.08 9.86
CA PRO A 230 -5.58 -15.08 9.55
C PRO A 230 -6.19 -16.35 8.96
N GLN A 231 -5.49 -16.95 7.99
CA GLN A 231 -5.72 -18.35 7.66
C GLN A 231 -5.38 -19.25 8.86
N PRO A 232 -5.99 -20.44 8.96
CA PRO A 232 -5.63 -21.41 10.01
C PRO A 232 -4.12 -21.61 10.07
N PHE A 233 -3.58 -21.59 11.29
CA PHE A 233 -2.15 -21.76 11.61
C PHE A 233 -1.20 -20.63 11.16
N LEU A 234 -1.65 -19.62 10.41
CA LEU A 234 -0.75 -18.54 10.00
C LEU A 234 -0.03 -17.90 11.19
N LEU A 235 -0.78 -17.51 12.23
CA LEU A 235 -0.21 -16.85 13.40
C LEU A 235 0.80 -17.71 14.15
N SER A 236 0.76 -19.05 14.01
CA SER A 236 1.78 -19.93 14.56
C SER A 236 3.13 -19.85 13.83
N THR A 237 3.16 -19.25 12.64
CA THR A 237 4.39 -19.03 11.87
C THR A 237 4.94 -17.61 12.00
N LEU A 238 4.15 -16.69 12.54
CA LEU A 238 4.49 -15.29 12.73
C LEU A 238 4.78 -14.99 14.18
N GLY A 239 5.71 -14.07 14.43
CA GLY A 239 6.06 -13.61 15.76
C GLY A 239 5.26 -12.38 16.17
N SER A 240 5.28 -12.07 17.46
CA SER A 240 4.66 -10.85 18.02
C SER A 240 5.57 -10.22 19.06
N VAL A 241 5.48 -8.91 19.20
CA VAL A 241 6.06 -8.19 20.34
C VAL A 241 4.96 -7.39 21.05
N GLN A 242 4.94 -7.46 22.36
CA GLN A 242 4.03 -6.68 23.21
C GLN A 242 4.79 -6.08 24.38
N GLY A 243 4.20 -5.11 25.05
CA GLY A 243 4.79 -4.53 26.23
C GLY A 243 4.03 -3.32 26.72
N ARG A 244 4.69 -2.54 27.57
CA ARG A 244 4.13 -1.29 28.10
C ARG A 244 5.12 -0.15 27.89
N VAL A 245 4.58 1.03 27.61
CA VAL A 245 5.31 2.29 27.64
C VAL A 245 4.98 3.00 28.94
N LEU A 246 6.02 3.25 29.74
CA LEU A 246 5.89 3.85 31.06
C LEU A 246 6.78 5.08 31.16
N MET A 247 6.30 6.12 31.84
CA MET A 247 7.06 7.31 32.20
C MET A 247 6.98 7.51 33.72
N ASN A 248 8.13 7.43 34.39
CA ASN A 248 8.18 7.47 35.87
C ASN A 248 7.26 6.43 36.53
N GLY A 249 7.08 5.27 35.92
CA GLY A 249 6.20 4.20 36.40
C GLY A 249 4.72 4.36 36.04
N ALA A 250 4.29 5.49 35.54
CA ALA A 250 2.93 5.71 35.04
C ALA A 250 2.79 5.30 33.58
N ALA A 251 1.59 4.86 33.19
CA ALA A 251 1.28 4.51 31.82
C ALA A 251 1.40 5.72 30.88
N VAL A 252 1.95 5.50 29.69
CA VAL A 252 1.95 6.50 28.62
C VAL A 252 0.89 6.12 27.62
N PHE A 253 -0.09 7.00 27.42
CA PHE A 253 -1.09 6.89 26.37
C PHE A 253 -0.65 7.65 25.13
N GLY A 254 -0.85 7.09 23.93
CA GLY A 254 -0.54 7.76 22.68
C GLY A 254 0.93 7.74 22.27
N ALA A 255 1.77 6.89 22.88
CA ALA A 255 3.13 6.71 22.38
C ALA A 255 3.12 5.87 21.10
N MET A 256 3.72 6.37 20.03
CA MET A 256 3.93 5.62 18.81
C MET A 256 5.00 4.55 19.01
N VAL A 257 4.69 3.30 18.66
CA VAL A 257 5.63 2.18 18.71
C VAL A 257 5.77 1.58 17.32
N THR A 258 6.99 1.53 16.80
CA THR A 258 7.28 1.01 15.46
C THR A 258 8.23 -0.16 15.49
N ALA A 259 8.04 -1.12 14.58
CA ALA A 259 8.96 -2.21 14.30
C ALA A 259 9.72 -1.93 13.00
N GLU A 260 11.05 -1.85 13.09
CA GLU A 260 11.96 -1.72 11.96
C GLU A 260 12.69 -3.06 11.77
N ASN A 261 12.62 -3.65 10.60
CA ASN A 261 13.28 -4.92 10.29
C ASN A 261 14.79 -4.76 10.06
N ALA A 262 15.50 -5.86 9.80
CA ALA A 262 16.94 -5.86 9.59
C ALA A 262 17.39 -5.02 8.37
N ALA A 263 16.54 -4.86 7.36
CA ALA A 263 16.80 -4.02 6.21
C ALA A 263 16.54 -2.52 6.47
N GLY A 264 16.04 -2.16 7.67
CA GLY A 264 15.72 -0.80 8.08
C GLY A 264 14.35 -0.31 7.60
N ASN A 265 13.47 -1.24 7.15
CA ASN A 265 12.08 -0.93 6.82
C ASN A 265 11.23 -0.88 8.07
N VAL A 266 10.39 0.15 8.19
CA VAL A 266 9.26 0.16 9.13
C VAL A 266 8.19 -0.77 8.58
N VAL A 267 7.94 -1.86 9.28
CA VAL A 267 7.03 -2.91 8.81
C VAL A 267 5.71 -2.96 9.57
N ALA A 268 5.64 -2.28 10.70
CA ALA A 268 4.42 -2.14 11.48
C ALA A 268 4.52 -0.99 12.47
N GLY A 269 3.38 -0.37 12.76
CA GLY A 269 3.25 0.67 13.77
C GLY A 269 1.98 0.51 14.59
N THR A 270 2.02 0.98 15.82
CA THR A 270 0.85 1.04 16.71
C THR A 270 1.00 2.20 17.68
N VAL A 271 -0.04 2.44 18.47
CA VAL A 271 -0.06 3.47 19.50
C VAL A 271 -0.37 2.83 20.86
N SER A 272 0.37 3.23 21.90
CA SER A 272 0.13 2.71 23.24
C SER A 272 -1.22 3.17 23.78
N ARG A 273 -1.91 2.27 24.47
CA ARG A 273 -3.24 2.47 25.06
C ARG A 273 -3.18 3.25 26.38
N ALA A 274 -4.34 3.63 26.92
CA ALA A 274 -4.43 4.37 28.18
C ALA A 274 -3.75 3.67 29.38
N ASN A 275 -3.63 2.34 29.37
CA ASN A 275 -2.88 1.57 30.36
C ASN A 275 -1.39 1.42 30.00
N GLY A 276 -0.92 2.09 28.95
CA GLY A 276 0.43 2.04 28.43
C GLY A 276 0.75 0.80 27.59
N SER A 277 -0.15 -0.15 27.43
CA SER A 277 0.12 -1.38 26.66
C SER A 277 0.18 -1.12 25.16
N TYR A 278 1.02 -1.89 24.49
CA TYR A 278 1.10 -1.95 23.04
C TYR A 278 1.33 -3.39 22.57
N GLU A 279 0.99 -3.67 21.34
CA GLU A 279 1.28 -4.93 20.68
C GLU A 279 1.53 -4.70 19.17
N LEU A 280 2.50 -5.43 18.61
CA LEU A 280 2.81 -5.51 17.18
C LEU A 280 2.87 -7.00 16.82
N PRO A 281 1.76 -7.61 16.42
CA PRO A 281 1.70 -9.03 16.09
C PRO A 281 1.89 -9.28 14.60
N ALA A 282 1.81 -10.55 14.24
CA ALA A 282 1.81 -11.04 12.87
C ALA A 282 3.03 -10.60 12.03
N LEU A 283 4.16 -10.39 12.70
CA LEU A 283 5.42 -10.05 12.06
C LEU A 283 6.17 -11.32 11.63
N PRO A 284 6.79 -11.36 10.45
CA PRO A 284 7.66 -12.46 10.05
C PRO A 284 8.76 -12.72 11.11
N PRO A 285 9.18 -13.97 11.33
CA PRO A 285 10.34 -14.24 12.18
C PRO A 285 11.58 -13.49 11.68
N GLY A 286 12.34 -12.90 12.60
CA GLY A 286 13.52 -12.12 12.24
C GLY A 286 14.00 -11.18 13.34
N ASN A 287 15.02 -10.40 13.02
CA ASN A 287 15.56 -9.37 13.90
C ASN A 287 14.91 -8.03 13.62
N TYR A 288 14.48 -7.38 14.68
CA TYR A 288 13.80 -6.08 14.62
C TYR A 288 14.44 -5.10 15.57
N LYS A 289 14.24 -3.83 15.30
CA LYS A 289 14.47 -2.73 16.22
C LYS A 289 13.12 -2.12 16.56
N ILE A 290 12.73 -2.17 17.82
CA ILE A 290 11.51 -1.53 18.31
C ILE A 290 11.84 -0.14 18.83
N ARG A 291 11.09 0.85 18.38
CA ARG A 291 11.27 2.25 18.73
C ARG A 291 9.99 2.82 19.32
N VAL A 292 10.14 3.71 20.31
CA VAL A 292 9.02 4.46 20.87
C VAL A 292 9.31 5.95 20.69
N THR A 293 8.38 6.64 20.05
CA THR A 293 8.40 8.08 19.83
C THR A 293 7.09 8.70 20.30
N PRO A 294 7.09 9.99 20.73
CA PRO A 294 5.84 10.71 20.87
C PRO A 294 5.12 10.76 19.50
N LEU A 295 3.80 10.72 19.50
CA LEU A 295 3.05 11.08 18.29
C LEU A 295 3.35 12.54 17.96
N ASP A 296 3.84 12.76 16.75
CA ASP A 296 4.11 14.11 16.28
C ASP A 296 2.85 14.68 15.63
N PRO A 297 2.22 15.72 16.22
CA PRO A 297 1.17 16.44 15.53
C PRO A 297 1.81 17.27 14.43
N SER A 298 1.28 17.23 13.24
CA SER A 298 1.69 18.16 12.21
C SER A 298 1.17 19.56 12.48
N THR A 299 -0.07 19.65 12.93
CA THR A 299 -0.73 20.85 13.44
C THR A 299 -1.64 20.48 14.60
N ALA A 300 -1.98 21.43 15.46
CA ALA A 300 -2.87 21.18 16.60
C ALA A 300 -4.26 20.68 16.18
N SER A 301 -4.72 21.04 14.97
CA SER A 301 -6.00 20.56 14.41
C SER A 301 -5.97 19.10 13.97
N ASP A 302 -4.79 18.61 13.57
CA ASP A 302 -4.66 17.29 13.01
C ASP A 302 -4.38 16.22 14.06
N THR A 303 -3.87 16.62 15.23
CA THR A 303 -3.68 15.71 16.36
C THR A 303 -5.00 15.07 16.77
N ALA A 304 -6.09 15.83 16.71
CA ALA A 304 -7.41 15.33 17.03
C ALA A 304 -7.85 14.20 16.09
N SER A 305 -7.46 14.22 14.83
CA SER A 305 -7.83 13.18 13.86
C SER A 305 -6.98 11.93 13.96
N LEU A 306 -5.71 12.03 14.36
CA LEU A 306 -4.81 10.87 14.53
C LEU A 306 -5.25 9.89 15.60
N ILE A 307 -6.01 10.33 16.59
CA ILE A 307 -6.35 9.53 17.74
C ILE A 307 -7.86 9.26 17.84
N ARG A 308 -8.66 9.84 16.96
CA ARG A 308 -10.13 9.72 17.01
C ARG A 308 -10.64 8.30 17.05
N GLY A 309 -9.98 7.39 16.35
CA GLY A 309 -10.38 6.00 16.34
C GLY A 309 -9.90 5.21 17.56
N ILE A 310 -8.85 5.67 18.26
CA ILE A 310 -8.29 4.94 19.39
C ILE A 310 -9.13 5.15 20.64
N ASP A 311 -9.53 6.37 20.87
CA ASP A 311 -10.45 6.75 21.95
C ASP A 311 -10.92 8.20 21.76
N ILE A 312 -12.22 8.41 21.57
CA ILE A 312 -12.81 9.74 21.41
C ILE A 312 -12.61 10.61 22.65
N ALA A 313 -12.43 9.98 23.80
CA ALA A 313 -12.12 10.64 25.06
C ALA A 313 -10.62 10.76 25.32
N ALA A 314 -9.79 10.40 24.32
CA ALA A 314 -8.36 10.49 24.45
C ALA A 314 -7.93 11.90 24.80
N ASP A 315 -7.07 11.98 25.77
CA ASP A 315 -6.39 13.21 26.13
C ASP A 315 -5.37 13.56 25.04
N TYR A 316 -5.82 14.32 24.05
CA TYR A 316 -4.97 14.76 22.94
C TYR A 316 -3.75 15.54 23.39
N GLU A 317 -3.84 16.27 24.49
CA GLU A 317 -2.72 16.99 25.05
C GLU A 317 -1.61 16.02 25.47
N PHE A 318 -1.97 14.83 25.89
CA PHE A 318 -1.03 13.80 26.29
C PHE A 318 -0.25 13.22 25.10
N ALA A 319 -0.91 12.93 23.99
CA ALA A 319 -0.28 12.40 22.78
C ALA A 319 0.78 13.34 22.18
N VAL A 320 0.61 14.62 22.38
CA VAL A 320 1.54 15.65 21.87
C VAL A 320 2.78 15.77 22.74
N THR A 321 2.73 15.27 23.99
CA THR A 321 3.49 16.04 24.92
C THR A 321 4.84 15.55 25.21
N SER A 322 5.23 14.49 25.57
CA SER A 322 6.07 14.95 26.66
C SER A 322 7.07 13.95 27.10
N PHE A 323 7.57 13.17 26.15
CA PHE A 323 8.74 12.35 26.42
C PHE A 323 9.76 12.43 25.27
N LEU A 324 11.02 12.16 25.62
CA LEU A 324 12.10 12.14 24.65
C LEU A 324 12.06 10.81 23.87
N PRO A 325 12.22 10.82 22.54
CA PRO A 325 12.29 9.60 21.74
C PRO A 325 13.30 8.61 22.33
N THR A 326 12.95 7.33 22.34
CA THR A 326 13.87 6.30 22.81
C THR A 326 14.83 5.86 21.71
N THR A 327 15.98 5.37 22.11
CA THR A 327 16.83 4.60 21.19
C THR A 327 16.17 3.27 20.85
N ASN A 328 16.48 2.75 19.65
CA ASN A 328 15.98 1.46 19.20
C ASN A 328 16.40 0.33 20.16
N LYS A 329 15.46 -0.53 20.56
CA LYS A 329 15.76 -1.77 21.27
C LYS A 329 15.71 -2.96 20.30
N PRO A 330 16.80 -3.71 20.14
CA PRO A 330 16.80 -4.90 19.29
C PRO A 330 16.01 -6.04 19.93
N ILE A 331 15.30 -6.81 19.10
CA ILE A 331 14.58 -8.01 19.49
C ILE A 331 14.59 -9.03 18.35
N ALA A 332 14.71 -10.32 18.69
CA ALA A 332 14.53 -11.40 17.74
C ALA A 332 13.12 -11.99 17.92
N LEU A 333 12.33 -12.02 16.86
CA LEU A 333 11.01 -12.62 16.84
C LEU A 333 11.06 -14.04 16.28
N VAL A 334 10.35 -14.95 16.92
CA VAL A 334 10.24 -16.36 16.54
C VAL A 334 8.78 -16.67 16.23
N GLY A 335 8.53 -17.44 15.19
CA GLY A 335 7.19 -17.84 14.79
C GLY A 335 6.43 -18.53 15.94
N GLY A 336 5.16 -18.17 16.10
CA GLY A 336 4.27 -18.67 17.14
C GLY A 336 4.54 -18.15 18.55
N LEU A 337 5.55 -17.27 18.73
CA LEU A 337 5.88 -16.73 20.04
C LEU A 337 5.61 -15.23 20.15
N THR A 338 5.15 -14.82 21.32
CA THR A 338 5.02 -13.41 21.70
C THR A 338 6.15 -13.05 22.65
N SER A 339 6.96 -12.06 22.26
CA SER A 339 8.03 -11.50 23.09
C SER A 339 7.54 -10.28 23.85
N THR A 340 7.98 -10.12 25.11
CA THR A 340 7.62 -8.95 25.92
C THR A 340 8.79 -7.96 25.95
N LEU A 341 8.52 -6.67 25.66
CA LEU A 341 9.50 -5.60 25.65
C LEU A 341 8.90 -4.31 26.21
N ASP A 342 9.22 -4.01 27.46
CA ASP A 342 8.76 -2.76 28.11
C ASP A 342 9.72 -1.59 27.83
N PHE A 343 9.14 -0.40 27.74
CA PHE A 343 9.85 0.87 27.60
C PHE A 343 9.62 1.77 28.80
N SER A 344 10.72 2.28 29.37
CA SER A 344 10.68 3.40 30.29
C SER A 344 11.17 4.63 29.54
N VAL A 345 10.27 5.58 29.29
CA VAL A 345 10.59 6.83 28.59
C VAL A 345 10.90 7.95 29.57
N VAL A 346 11.67 8.93 29.12
CA VAL A 346 12.06 10.08 29.92
C VAL A 346 11.15 11.25 29.58
N GLY A 347 10.45 11.77 30.56
CA GLY A 347 9.60 12.96 30.38
C GLY A 347 10.41 14.17 29.94
N GLY A 348 9.81 14.99 29.09
CA GLY A 348 10.45 16.22 28.57
C GLY A 348 9.94 16.55 27.17
N ASN A 349 10.00 17.83 26.82
CA ASN A 349 9.70 18.24 25.45
C ASN A 349 10.91 17.98 24.55
N PRO A 350 10.75 17.25 23.46
CA PRO A 350 11.80 17.17 22.44
C PRO A 350 12.20 18.59 22.01
N PRO A 351 13.51 18.88 21.89
CA PRO A 351 13.97 20.22 21.54
C PRO A 351 13.60 20.61 20.09
N PHE A 352 13.31 19.61 19.27
CA PHE A 352 12.81 19.78 17.92
C PHE A 352 11.96 18.56 17.52
N ARG A 353 11.13 18.75 16.52
CA ARG A 353 10.24 17.73 15.95
C ARG A 353 10.28 17.80 14.42
N ILE A 354 9.80 16.76 13.77
CA ILE A 354 9.50 16.76 12.34
C ILE A 354 7.98 16.84 12.22
N THR A 355 7.47 17.83 11.49
CA THR A 355 6.01 18.01 11.33
C THR A 355 5.55 17.82 9.90
N GLY A 356 6.45 17.57 8.95
CA GLY A 356 6.12 17.28 7.56
C GLY A 356 7.35 16.89 6.78
N ILE A 357 7.13 16.44 5.56
CA ILE A 357 8.14 16.00 4.59
C ILE A 357 8.07 16.91 3.37
N SER A 358 9.22 17.19 2.76
CA SER A 358 9.34 17.87 1.48
C SER A 358 10.14 16.98 0.54
N ALA A 359 9.55 16.58 -0.56
CA ALA A 359 10.19 15.82 -1.63
C ALA A 359 9.62 16.30 -2.97
N PRO A 360 10.35 16.14 -4.08
CA PRO A 360 9.73 16.26 -5.39
C PRO A 360 8.62 15.23 -5.48
N SER A 361 7.44 15.68 -5.78
CA SER A 361 6.35 14.78 -6.17
C SER A 361 5.71 15.39 -7.40
N ASP A 362 5.11 14.53 -8.18
CA ASP A 362 4.30 14.95 -9.31
C ASP A 362 2.97 15.56 -8.83
N HIS A 363 2.71 15.54 -7.52
CA HIS A 363 1.51 16.13 -6.94
C HIS A 363 1.74 17.60 -6.57
N PRO A 364 0.89 18.54 -7.02
CA PRO A 364 1.07 19.99 -6.80
C PRO A 364 1.09 20.40 -5.33
N ASP A 365 0.51 19.61 -4.42
CA ASP A 365 0.46 19.90 -2.99
C ASP A 365 1.69 19.39 -2.21
N ALA A 366 2.52 18.53 -2.79
CA ALA A 366 3.64 17.94 -2.08
C ALA A 366 4.82 18.91 -1.85
N ASP A 367 4.89 20.01 -2.59
CA ASP A 367 5.85 21.08 -2.35
C ASP A 367 5.52 21.95 -1.12
N THR A 368 4.36 21.73 -0.51
CA THR A 368 3.88 22.51 0.65
C THR A 368 4.47 22.06 1.97
N GLY A 369 5.26 20.97 1.97
CA GLY A 369 5.80 20.37 3.20
C GLY A 369 4.74 19.59 3.97
N ASP A 370 3.77 19.05 3.24
CA ASP A 370 2.72 18.21 3.79
C ASP A 370 3.18 16.78 4.06
N ARG A 371 2.32 15.95 4.62
CA ARG A 371 2.65 14.71 5.30
C ARG A 371 2.74 13.48 4.39
N PHE A 372 2.84 13.67 3.09
CA PHE A 372 2.95 12.51 2.20
C PHE A 372 4.33 11.87 2.31
N ALA A 373 4.38 10.55 2.25
CA ALA A 373 5.65 9.86 2.15
C ALA A 373 6.35 10.26 0.84
N ALA A 374 7.66 10.51 0.94
CA ALA A 374 8.48 10.65 -0.25
C ALA A 374 8.63 9.28 -0.92
N VAL A 375 8.52 9.23 -2.24
CA VAL A 375 8.58 7.97 -3.01
C VAL A 375 9.78 7.99 -3.93
N ILE A 376 10.56 6.91 -3.94
CA ILE A 376 11.76 6.79 -4.75
C ILE A 376 11.94 5.36 -5.27
N SER A 377 12.34 5.23 -6.52
CA SER A 377 12.64 3.92 -7.10
C SER A 377 14.05 3.42 -6.72
N SER A 378 14.21 2.11 -6.60
CA SER A 378 15.53 1.49 -6.49
C SER A 378 16.40 1.87 -7.69
N GLY A 379 17.67 2.24 -7.43
CA GLY A 379 18.62 2.71 -8.45
C GLY A 379 18.52 4.19 -8.79
N GLN A 380 17.55 4.92 -8.25
CA GLN A 380 17.43 6.37 -8.49
C GLN A 380 18.48 7.15 -7.73
N SER A 381 19.06 8.17 -8.39
CA SER A 381 20.09 9.04 -7.84
C SER A 381 19.67 10.50 -7.89
N ASN A 382 20.32 11.33 -7.06
CA ASN A 382 20.11 12.78 -6.99
C ASN A 382 18.67 13.17 -6.60
N PHE A 383 18.02 12.36 -5.77
CA PHE A 383 16.68 12.64 -5.31
C PHE A 383 16.71 13.59 -4.11
N PHE A 384 16.01 14.71 -4.21
CA PHE A 384 15.90 15.67 -3.13
C PHE A 384 14.91 15.18 -2.08
N VAL A 385 15.28 15.27 -0.80
CA VAL A 385 14.40 15.01 0.33
C VAL A 385 14.61 16.06 1.40
N GLY A 386 13.57 16.33 2.17
CA GLY A 386 13.65 17.22 3.29
C GLY A 386 12.61 16.92 4.35
N VAL A 387 12.87 17.45 5.54
CA VAL A 387 11.92 17.44 6.65
C VAL A 387 11.65 18.86 7.09
N VAL A 388 10.42 19.14 7.50
CA VAL A 388 9.98 20.49 7.84
C VAL A 388 9.44 20.56 9.27
N SER A 389 9.69 21.67 9.94
CA SER A 389 9.11 22.04 11.23
C SER A 389 9.51 23.47 11.60
N THR A 390 8.75 24.09 12.49
CA THR A 390 9.12 25.37 13.11
C THR A 390 10.23 25.25 14.16
N THR A 391 10.53 24.03 14.62
CA THR A 391 11.48 23.77 15.71
C THR A 391 12.78 23.11 15.25
N LEU A 392 12.99 22.91 13.94
CA LEU A 392 14.21 22.28 13.44
C LEU A 392 15.48 23.04 13.87
N PRO A 393 16.56 22.32 14.22
CA PRO A 393 17.81 22.95 14.61
C PRO A 393 18.44 23.70 13.43
N THR A 394 18.92 24.91 13.69
CA THR A 394 19.49 25.81 12.68
C THR A 394 20.93 25.49 12.30
N ASN A 395 21.62 24.69 13.13
CA ASN A 395 23.02 24.30 12.91
C ASN A 395 23.30 22.95 13.59
N GLY A 396 24.36 22.30 13.17
CA GLY A 396 24.90 21.09 13.79
C GLY A 396 23.96 19.90 13.76
N ALA A 397 22.90 19.93 12.92
CA ALA A 397 21.99 18.81 12.71
C ALA A 397 22.41 17.99 11.49
N THR A 398 22.14 16.70 11.57
CA THR A 398 22.25 15.77 10.44
C THR A 398 20.89 15.16 10.15
N LEU A 399 20.53 15.12 8.87
CA LEU A 399 19.41 14.37 8.34
C LEU A 399 19.92 13.02 7.81
N THR A 400 19.32 11.93 8.25
CA THR A 400 19.62 10.57 7.78
C THR A 400 18.34 9.80 7.46
N VAL A 401 18.49 8.69 6.76
CA VAL A 401 17.41 7.76 6.42
C VAL A 401 17.77 6.38 7.00
N THR A 402 16.81 5.65 7.52
CA THR A 402 17.05 4.30 8.06
C THR A 402 17.31 3.29 6.94
N GLY A 403 18.10 2.25 7.29
CA GLY A 403 18.33 1.07 6.45
C GLY A 403 19.47 1.18 5.45
N ASP A 404 19.71 0.05 4.81
CA ASP A 404 20.81 -0.14 3.87
C ASP A 404 20.44 0.27 2.44
N GLY A 405 21.46 0.50 1.62
CA GLY A 405 21.27 0.83 0.20
C GLY A 405 20.92 2.29 -0.08
N ILE A 406 20.86 3.15 0.94
CA ILE A 406 20.64 4.59 0.76
C ILE A 406 21.87 5.36 1.21
N THR A 407 22.39 6.20 0.32
CA THR A 407 23.45 7.18 0.65
C THR A 407 22.84 8.57 0.68
N ILE A 408 23.22 9.36 1.68
CA ILE A 408 22.72 10.71 1.88
C ILE A 408 23.86 11.73 1.84
N GLY A 409 23.64 12.81 1.12
CA GLY A 409 24.56 13.93 1.03
C GLY A 409 24.52 14.84 2.26
N PRO A 410 25.29 15.97 2.24
CA PRO A 410 25.30 16.92 3.32
C PRO A 410 23.92 17.50 3.64
N THR A 411 23.62 17.65 4.93
CA THR A 411 22.38 18.28 5.39
C THR A 411 22.46 19.80 5.20
N ILE A 412 21.43 20.37 4.60
CA ILE A 412 21.31 21.81 4.32
C ILE A 412 20.12 22.36 5.08
N PHE A 413 20.35 23.37 5.91
CA PHE A 413 19.29 24.10 6.60
C PHE A 413 18.82 25.30 5.77
N LYS A 414 17.51 25.46 5.63
CA LYS A 414 16.86 26.60 4.96
C LYS A 414 15.81 27.21 5.90
N PRO A 415 16.06 28.43 6.43
CA PRO A 415 15.12 29.08 7.34
C PRO A 415 13.90 29.59 6.58
N PHE A 416 12.76 29.58 7.24
CA PHE A 416 11.52 30.19 6.75
C PHE A 416 11.18 29.80 5.29
N ARG A 417 11.38 28.52 4.97
CA ARG A 417 11.12 28.03 3.61
C ARG A 417 9.64 28.11 3.22
N PHE A 418 8.77 28.01 4.20
CA PHE A 418 7.31 28.03 4.04
C PHE A 418 6.70 29.30 4.66
N LEU A 419 5.54 29.72 4.13
CA LEU A 419 4.85 30.95 4.60
C LEU A 419 4.36 30.85 6.05
N ASP A 420 4.15 29.65 6.57
CA ASP A 420 3.76 29.39 7.96
C ASP A 420 4.94 29.40 8.95
N GLY A 421 6.13 29.77 8.49
CA GLY A 421 7.33 29.89 9.31
C GLY A 421 8.08 28.59 9.55
N ARG A 422 7.67 27.47 8.93
CA ARG A 422 8.43 26.22 9.01
C ARG A 422 9.80 26.35 8.32
N HIS A 423 10.77 25.72 8.91
CA HIS A 423 12.14 25.57 8.37
C HIS A 423 12.24 24.23 7.63
N LEU A 424 13.22 24.12 6.74
CA LEU A 424 13.53 22.93 5.98
C LEU A 424 14.95 22.44 6.31
N LEU A 425 15.10 21.20 6.72
CA LEU A 425 16.35 20.45 6.65
C LEU A 425 16.28 19.50 5.46
N SER A 426 17.20 19.65 4.52
CA SER A 426 17.18 18.88 3.27
C SER A 426 18.52 18.21 2.98
N ALA A 427 18.48 17.17 2.18
CA ALA A 427 19.64 16.50 1.61
C ALA A 427 19.27 15.87 0.27
N VAL A 428 20.28 15.45 -0.47
CA VAL A 428 20.11 14.64 -1.68
C VAL A 428 20.43 13.19 -1.32
N ILE A 429 19.57 12.26 -1.72
CA ILE A 429 19.78 10.83 -1.52
C ILE A 429 20.00 10.10 -2.85
N ASN A 430 20.73 9.00 -2.77
CA ASN A 430 20.85 8.02 -3.86
C ASN A 430 20.48 6.65 -3.31
N VAL A 431 19.66 5.92 -4.04
CA VAL A 431 19.20 4.59 -3.68
C VAL A 431 19.90 3.58 -4.57
N ALA A 432 20.53 2.59 -3.98
CA ALA A 432 21.17 1.51 -4.73
C ALA A 432 20.13 0.64 -5.45
N ALA A 433 20.50 0.09 -6.61
CA ALA A 433 19.61 -0.78 -7.39
C ALA A 433 19.17 -2.05 -6.63
N ASN A 434 19.93 -2.47 -5.63
CA ASN A 434 19.64 -3.60 -4.76
C ASN A 434 19.15 -3.20 -3.37
N ALA A 435 18.75 -1.94 -3.17
CA ALA A 435 18.13 -1.52 -1.92
C ALA A 435 16.82 -2.30 -1.70
N THR A 436 16.62 -2.79 -0.49
CA THR A 436 15.40 -3.53 -0.15
C THR A 436 14.19 -2.58 -0.20
N PRO A 437 13.16 -2.86 -1.00
CA PRO A 437 11.94 -2.05 -1.04
C PRO A 437 11.24 -1.97 0.32
N GLY A 438 10.47 -0.90 0.52
CA GLY A 438 9.63 -0.69 1.69
C GLY A 438 9.84 0.67 2.38
N LEU A 439 9.11 0.88 3.46
CA LEU A 439 9.03 2.16 4.17
C LEU A 439 10.26 2.40 5.04
N ARG A 440 10.85 3.58 4.93
CA ARG A 440 12.01 4.06 5.70
C ARG A 440 11.64 5.26 6.56
N SER A 441 12.41 5.50 7.62
CA SER A 441 12.24 6.68 8.47
C SER A 441 13.30 7.74 8.16
N PHE A 442 12.89 9.00 8.15
CA PHE A 442 13.82 10.10 8.30
C PHE A 442 14.20 10.29 9.76
N VAL A 443 15.46 10.63 9.99
CA VAL A 443 15.98 10.88 11.34
C VAL A 443 16.76 12.18 11.33
N VAL A 444 16.35 13.12 12.17
CA VAL A 444 17.14 14.33 12.47
C VAL A 444 17.86 14.11 13.79
N GLN A 445 19.16 14.32 13.78
CA GLN A 445 20.00 14.23 14.97
C GLN A 445 20.78 15.52 15.21
N GLN A 446 20.75 16.00 16.44
CA GLN A 446 21.64 17.07 16.92
C GLN A 446 22.17 16.71 18.32
N GLY A 447 23.44 16.39 18.39
CA GLY A 447 24.03 15.84 19.62
C GLY A 447 23.36 14.54 20.02
N ASN A 448 22.76 14.47 21.22
CA ASN A 448 22.01 13.33 21.72
C ASN A 448 20.50 13.41 21.42
N ASN A 449 20.04 14.51 20.84
CA ASN A 449 18.63 14.69 20.55
C ASN A 449 18.30 14.09 19.17
N LEU A 450 17.15 13.43 19.10
CA LEU A 450 16.65 12.73 17.92
C LEU A 450 15.19 13.13 17.65
N ALA A 451 14.85 13.25 16.38
CA ALA A 451 13.45 13.26 15.91
C ALA A 451 13.30 12.30 14.74
N TYR A 452 12.18 11.62 14.67
CA TYR A 452 11.89 10.62 13.65
C TYR A 452 10.63 10.99 12.88
N ALA A 453 10.65 10.78 11.57
CA ALA A 453 9.43 10.66 10.75
C ALA A 453 9.36 9.20 10.29
N ASN A 454 8.56 8.41 10.99
CA ASN A 454 8.53 6.96 10.84
C ASN A 454 7.76 6.54 9.58
N GLY A 455 8.46 5.88 8.64
CA GLY A 455 7.85 5.36 7.42
C GLY A 455 7.57 6.42 6.34
N TYR A 456 8.14 7.60 6.41
CA TYR A 456 7.86 8.70 5.47
C TYR A 456 8.75 8.72 4.21
N LEU A 457 9.52 7.67 3.95
CA LEU A 457 10.17 7.45 2.66
C LEU A 457 9.86 6.03 2.19
N GLU A 458 9.26 5.90 1.02
CA GLU A 458 9.03 4.61 0.38
C GLU A 458 10.07 4.35 -0.70
N VAL A 459 10.76 3.23 -0.60
CA VAL A 459 11.59 2.68 -1.67
C VAL A 459 10.74 1.68 -2.45
N LEU A 460 10.44 2.01 -3.70
CA LEU A 460 9.59 1.17 -4.56
C LEU A 460 10.32 -0.12 -4.96
N PRO A 461 9.57 -1.23 -5.11
CA PRO A 461 10.08 -2.44 -5.74
C PRO A 461 10.41 -2.19 -7.23
N PRO A 462 11.15 -3.10 -7.87
CA PRO A 462 11.50 -3.00 -9.30
C PRO A 462 10.29 -2.96 -10.24
N PHE A 463 9.19 -3.52 -9.81
CA PHE A 463 7.87 -3.47 -10.46
C PHE A 463 6.78 -3.49 -9.39
N ALA A 464 5.63 -2.90 -9.71
CA ALA A 464 4.46 -2.95 -8.83
C ALA A 464 3.83 -4.35 -8.85
N ASP A 465 3.44 -4.86 -7.67
CA ASP A 465 2.73 -6.14 -7.48
C ASP A 465 1.70 -5.94 -6.34
N PHE A 466 0.74 -5.07 -6.58
CA PHE A 466 -0.26 -4.69 -5.59
C PHE A 466 -1.33 -5.77 -5.37
N ASN A 467 -1.45 -6.71 -6.31
CA ASN A 467 -2.36 -7.85 -6.21
C ASN A 467 -1.69 -9.13 -5.67
N PHE A 468 -0.39 -9.07 -5.32
CA PHE A 468 0.41 -10.16 -4.74
C PHE A 468 0.45 -11.44 -5.59
N ASP A 469 0.39 -11.34 -6.92
CA ASP A 469 0.47 -12.48 -7.83
C ASP A 469 1.89 -12.74 -8.39
N GLY A 470 2.85 -11.90 -8.00
CA GLY A 470 4.24 -11.97 -8.41
C GLY A 470 4.46 -11.56 -9.86
N PHE A 471 3.62 -10.66 -10.38
CA PHE A 471 3.66 -10.18 -11.74
C PHE A 471 3.61 -8.65 -11.80
N ASP A 472 4.05 -8.05 -12.91
CA ASP A 472 4.09 -6.60 -13.05
C ASP A 472 2.69 -6.03 -13.32
N ASP A 473 2.14 -5.33 -12.34
CA ASP A 473 0.85 -4.65 -12.47
C ASP A 473 0.83 -3.61 -13.59
N SER A 474 1.97 -2.99 -13.92
CA SER A 474 2.05 -2.02 -15.00
C SER A 474 1.79 -2.67 -16.36
N PHE A 475 2.28 -3.90 -16.54
CA PHE A 475 1.95 -4.71 -17.70
C PHE A 475 0.47 -5.12 -17.70
N GLN A 476 -0.04 -5.60 -16.56
CA GLN A 476 -1.45 -6.00 -16.44
C GLN A 476 -2.39 -4.81 -16.74
N ARG A 477 -2.14 -3.64 -16.16
CA ARG A 477 -2.94 -2.42 -16.38
C ARG A 477 -2.89 -1.90 -17.82
N LYS A 478 -1.78 -2.13 -18.51
CA LYS A 478 -1.62 -1.73 -19.91
C LYS A 478 -2.57 -2.48 -20.85
N PHE A 479 -2.79 -3.75 -20.58
CA PHE A 479 -3.52 -4.62 -21.51
C PHE A 479 -4.92 -5.00 -21.02
N PHE A 480 -5.18 -4.91 -19.71
CA PHE A 480 -6.45 -5.34 -19.11
C PHE A 480 -7.16 -4.18 -18.41
N PRO A 481 -8.44 -3.93 -18.74
CA PRO A 481 -9.23 -2.88 -18.09
C PRO A 481 -9.38 -3.08 -16.56
N LEU A 482 -9.25 -4.32 -16.09
CA LEU A 482 -9.20 -4.70 -14.68
C LEU A 482 -7.97 -5.58 -14.48
N PHE A 483 -6.89 -5.02 -13.93
CA PHE A 483 -5.60 -5.72 -13.80
C PHE A 483 -5.64 -6.92 -12.84
N THR A 484 -6.64 -6.99 -11.97
CA THR A 484 -6.87 -8.11 -11.05
C THR A 484 -7.82 -9.18 -11.60
N ALA A 485 -8.26 -9.05 -12.86
CA ALA A 485 -9.15 -10.01 -13.49
C ALA A 485 -8.45 -11.37 -13.74
N PRO A 486 -9.21 -12.47 -13.84
CA PRO A 486 -8.62 -13.79 -14.11
C PRO A 486 -7.80 -13.85 -15.39
N GLU A 487 -8.20 -13.13 -16.44
CA GLU A 487 -7.49 -13.04 -17.73
C GLU A 487 -6.19 -12.25 -17.64
N ALA A 488 -6.01 -11.40 -16.63
CA ALA A 488 -4.79 -10.63 -16.42
C ALA A 488 -3.71 -11.43 -15.64
N ARG A 489 -4.03 -12.60 -15.11
CA ARG A 489 -3.10 -13.40 -14.31
C ARG A 489 -1.86 -13.82 -15.10
N PRO A 490 -0.71 -14.00 -14.44
CA PRO A 490 0.54 -14.35 -15.09
C PRO A 490 0.50 -15.67 -15.89
N ASP A 491 -0.33 -16.63 -15.50
CA ASP A 491 -0.48 -17.94 -16.13
C ASP A 491 -1.65 -18.03 -17.12
N ALA A 492 -2.43 -16.95 -17.27
CA ALA A 492 -3.51 -16.89 -18.26
C ALA A 492 -2.99 -16.73 -19.68
N ASP A 493 -3.78 -17.20 -20.64
CA ASP A 493 -3.58 -17.09 -22.10
C ASP A 493 -4.91 -16.59 -22.70
N PRO A 494 -5.17 -15.27 -22.64
CA PRO A 494 -6.48 -14.73 -22.98
C PRO A 494 -6.77 -14.71 -24.48
N ASP A 495 -5.76 -14.62 -25.34
CA ASP A 495 -5.91 -14.60 -26.81
C ASP A 495 -5.74 -16.00 -27.43
N GLN A 496 -5.40 -17.01 -26.62
CA GLN A 496 -5.33 -18.44 -26.97
C GLN A 496 -4.29 -18.78 -28.05
N ASP A 497 -3.17 -18.07 -28.03
CA ASP A 497 -2.06 -18.35 -28.96
C ASP A 497 -1.06 -19.40 -28.41
N GLY A 498 -1.27 -19.85 -27.16
CA GLY A 498 -0.46 -20.87 -26.49
C GLY A 498 0.65 -20.29 -25.62
N PHE A 499 0.72 -18.98 -25.45
CA PHE A 499 1.65 -18.29 -24.57
C PHE A 499 0.91 -17.61 -23.41
N SER A 500 1.51 -17.67 -22.22
CA SER A 500 0.93 -17.01 -21.05
C SER A 500 1.32 -15.54 -20.99
N ASN A 501 0.54 -14.74 -20.27
CA ASN A 501 0.82 -13.33 -20.00
C ASN A 501 2.27 -13.11 -19.51
N ARG A 502 2.76 -13.98 -18.61
CA ARG A 502 4.15 -13.91 -18.13
C ARG A 502 5.17 -14.10 -19.24
N TYR A 503 4.93 -15.08 -20.11
CA TYR A 503 5.80 -15.29 -21.25
C TYR A 503 5.80 -14.07 -22.18
N GLU A 504 4.64 -13.49 -22.41
CA GLU A 504 4.48 -12.33 -23.29
C GLU A 504 5.07 -11.06 -22.71
N HIS A 505 4.93 -10.85 -21.40
CA HIS A 505 5.66 -9.81 -20.67
C HIS A 505 7.18 -9.93 -20.91
N ASP A 506 7.74 -11.13 -20.69
CA ASP A 506 9.18 -11.36 -20.81
C ASP A 506 9.67 -11.20 -22.25
N THR A 507 8.79 -11.40 -23.21
CA THR A 507 9.09 -11.34 -24.64
C THR A 507 8.70 -10.01 -25.28
N GLY A 508 7.86 -9.22 -24.60
CA GLY A 508 7.40 -7.91 -25.07
C GLY A 508 6.31 -8.00 -26.13
N THR A 509 5.51 -9.06 -26.09
CA THR A 509 4.33 -9.25 -26.95
C THR A 509 3.05 -8.73 -26.29
N ASP A 510 1.95 -8.77 -27.01
CA ASP A 510 0.64 -8.26 -26.57
C ASP A 510 -0.28 -9.44 -26.21
N PRO A 511 -0.59 -9.66 -24.92
CA PRO A 511 -1.33 -10.83 -24.44
C PRO A 511 -2.81 -10.85 -24.84
N THR A 512 -3.26 -9.83 -25.56
CA THR A 512 -4.63 -9.73 -26.07
C THR A 512 -4.71 -9.91 -27.59
N ASN A 513 -3.58 -10.22 -28.23
CA ASN A 513 -3.48 -10.29 -29.67
C ASN A 513 -2.69 -11.54 -30.13
N SER A 514 -3.38 -12.61 -30.45
CA SER A 514 -2.80 -13.87 -30.92
C SER A 514 -1.90 -13.78 -32.16
N GLN A 515 -1.80 -12.62 -32.78
CA GLN A 515 -0.84 -12.35 -33.87
C GLN A 515 0.44 -11.66 -33.37
N SER A 516 0.49 -11.24 -32.13
CA SER A 516 1.64 -10.61 -31.47
C SER A 516 2.62 -11.65 -30.94
N LEU A 517 3.00 -12.59 -31.76
CA LEU A 517 3.88 -13.68 -31.36
C LEU A 517 5.31 -13.21 -31.13
N TYR A 518 5.93 -13.70 -30.09
CA TYR A 518 7.25 -13.29 -29.59
C TYR A 518 8.34 -13.27 -30.66
N PHE A 519 8.51 -14.31 -31.37
CA PHE A 519 9.14 -14.34 -32.69
C PHE A 519 8.80 -15.63 -33.37
N ARG A 520 8.51 -15.50 -34.62
CA ARG A 520 8.50 -16.61 -35.56
C ARG A 520 9.48 -16.29 -36.66
N ILE A 521 10.01 -17.31 -37.25
CA ILE A 521 10.71 -17.16 -38.55
C ILE A 521 9.63 -16.83 -39.56
N GLU A 522 9.58 -15.57 -40.00
CA GLU A 522 8.60 -15.10 -40.98
C GLU A 522 8.93 -15.63 -42.38
N SER A 523 10.23 -15.71 -42.70
CA SER A 523 10.67 -16.21 -43.95
C SER A 523 12.08 -16.82 -43.91
N LEU A 524 12.29 -17.82 -44.74
CA LEU A 524 13.59 -18.38 -45.09
C LEU A 524 13.77 -18.24 -46.58
N LYS A 525 14.63 -17.32 -47.03
CA LYS A 525 14.92 -17.11 -48.46
C LYS A 525 16.30 -17.66 -48.81
N VAL A 526 16.32 -18.70 -49.62
CA VAL A 526 17.56 -19.32 -50.11
C VAL A 526 17.95 -18.72 -51.45
N THR A 527 19.19 -18.28 -51.55
CA THR A 527 19.78 -17.70 -52.76
C THR A 527 21.19 -18.28 -53.00
N SER A 528 21.82 -17.94 -54.11
CA SER A 528 23.22 -18.29 -54.35
C SER A 528 24.20 -17.61 -53.35
N ALA A 529 23.77 -16.57 -52.66
CA ALA A 529 24.55 -15.89 -51.61
C ALA A 529 24.41 -16.55 -50.23
N GLY A 530 23.47 -17.49 -50.05
CA GLY A 530 23.17 -18.14 -48.79
C GLY A 530 21.71 -18.10 -48.44
N SER A 531 21.39 -18.40 -47.16
CA SER A 531 20.04 -18.39 -46.61
C SER A 531 19.83 -17.14 -45.75
N THR A 532 18.83 -16.32 -46.11
CA THR A 532 18.39 -15.20 -45.28
C THR A 532 17.24 -15.65 -44.41
N ILE A 533 17.44 -15.57 -43.12
CA ILE A 533 16.45 -15.86 -42.08
C ILE A 533 15.88 -14.54 -41.63
N THR A 534 14.56 -14.35 -41.72
CA THR A 534 13.83 -13.17 -41.20
C THR A 534 12.89 -13.63 -40.10
N TRP A 535 12.91 -12.94 -38.98
CA TRP A 535 12.07 -13.28 -37.84
C TRP A 535 11.47 -12.03 -37.19
N GLN A 536 10.36 -12.21 -36.48
CA GLN A 536 9.80 -11.18 -35.60
C GLN A 536 10.75 -10.92 -34.44
N SER A 537 10.89 -9.68 -34.04
CA SER A 537 11.80 -9.26 -32.98
C SER A 537 11.26 -8.06 -32.20
N ALA A 538 11.67 -7.90 -30.95
CA ALA A 538 11.36 -6.74 -30.13
C ALA A 538 12.57 -5.78 -30.08
N SER A 539 12.34 -4.49 -30.25
CA SER A 539 13.39 -3.46 -30.26
C SER A 539 14.19 -3.50 -28.94
N GLY A 540 15.53 -3.43 -29.05
CA GLY A 540 16.44 -3.48 -27.89
C GLY A 540 16.79 -4.90 -27.41
N LYS A 541 16.06 -5.92 -27.80
CA LYS A 541 16.35 -7.31 -27.43
C LYS A 541 17.44 -7.90 -28.30
N ARG A 542 18.17 -8.89 -27.75
CA ARG A 542 19.30 -9.56 -28.42
C ARG A 542 18.89 -10.94 -28.90
N TYR A 543 19.25 -11.29 -30.13
CA TYR A 543 18.89 -12.57 -30.74
C TYR A 543 20.12 -13.27 -31.31
N GLN A 544 20.19 -14.60 -31.18
CA GLN A 544 21.19 -15.46 -31.83
C GLN A 544 20.49 -16.45 -32.75
N VAL A 545 20.88 -16.46 -34.02
CA VAL A 545 20.47 -17.49 -34.95
C VAL A 545 21.42 -18.67 -34.80
N PHE A 546 20.87 -19.88 -34.82
CA PHE A 546 21.60 -21.13 -34.86
C PHE A 546 21.19 -21.92 -36.07
N SER A 547 22.12 -22.67 -36.63
CA SER A 547 21.86 -23.65 -37.70
C SER A 547 22.40 -25.02 -37.33
N ARG A 548 21.81 -26.06 -37.92
CA ARG A 548 22.34 -27.41 -37.92
C ARG A 548 22.10 -28.08 -39.29
N PRO A 549 23.00 -28.96 -39.80
CA PRO A 549 22.73 -29.75 -40.96
C PRO A 549 21.66 -30.82 -40.68
N ASP A 550 21.05 -31.35 -41.74
CA ASP A 550 20.14 -32.50 -41.69
C ASP A 550 20.92 -33.80 -41.52
N VAL A 551 21.58 -33.95 -40.37
CA VAL A 551 22.33 -35.16 -40.00
C VAL A 551 21.91 -35.56 -38.60
N PRO A 552 21.54 -36.82 -38.32
CA PRO A 552 21.19 -37.28 -36.99
C PRO A 552 22.27 -36.92 -35.96
N ASN A 553 21.85 -36.46 -34.79
CA ASN A 553 22.72 -36.07 -33.66
C ASN A 553 23.65 -34.87 -33.90
N SER A 554 23.44 -34.07 -34.96
CA SER A 554 24.18 -32.83 -35.15
C SER A 554 23.83 -31.78 -34.13
N SER A 555 24.84 -31.06 -33.60
CA SER A 555 24.64 -29.97 -32.65
C SER A 555 24.26 -28.66 -33.37
N TRP A 556 23.49 -27.80 -32.66
CA TRP A 556 23.20 -26.46 -33.12
C TRP A 556 24.44 -25.58 -33.00
N GLN A 557 24.81 -24.92 -34.11
CA GLN A 557 25.95 -24.01 -34.19
C GLN A 557 25.44 -22.57 -34.38
N PRO A 558 26.03 -21.58 -33.68
CA PRO A 558 25.64 -20.18 -33.86
C PRO A 558 26.02 -19.71 -35.29
N VAL A 559 25.14 -18.92 -35.88
CA VAL A 559 25.35 -18.26 -37.16
C VAL A 559 25.57 -16.77 -36.91
N GLY A 560 26.77 -16.28 -37.22
CA GLY A 560 27.14 -14.90 -36.99
C GLY A 560 27.18 -14.49 -35.49
N LEU A 561 27.23 -13.18 -35.26
CA LEU A 561 27.17 -12.60 -33.90
C LEU A 561 25.72 -12.35 -33.51
N PRO A 562 25.43 -12.25 -32.19
CA PRO A 562 24.13 -11.84 -31.74
C PRO A 562 23.70 -10.47 -32.31
N ILE A 563 22.44 -10.37 -32.70
CA ILE A 563 21.82 -9.16 -33.26
C ILE A 563 21.00 -8.46 -32.20
N VAL A 564 21.21 -7.15 -32.03
CA VAL A 564 20.31 -6.29 -31.29
C VAL A 564 19.22 -5.81 -32.24
N ALA A 565 17.97 -6.16 -31.95
CA ALA A 565 16.84 -5.76 -32.76
C ALA A 565 16.62 -4.23 -32.67
N ARG A 566 16.34 -3.61 -33.82
CA ARG A 566 16.03 -2.18 -33.93
C ARG A 566 14.55 -1.87 -34.26
N GLY A 567 13.74 -2.92 -34.35
CA GLY A 567 12.33 -2.84 -34.73
C GLY A 567 11.63 -4.18 -34.54
N SER A 568 10.43 -4.30 -35.09
CA SER A 568 9.58 -5.50 -35.00
C SER A 568 10.06 -6.67 -35.87
N THR A 569 11.05 -6.46 -36.74
CA THR A 569 11.59 -7.50 -37.60
C THR A 569 13.12 -7.42 -37.64
N SER A 570 13.77 -8.56 -37.54
CA SER A 570 15.22 -8.71 -37.70
C SER A 570 15.54 -9.77 -38.75
N GLN A 571 16.72 -9.69 -39.37
CA GLN A 571 17.17 -10.64 -40.37
C GLN A 571 18.67 -10.95 -40.26
N LEU A 572 19.04 -12.14 -40.67
CA LEU A 572 20.44 -12.59 -40.78
C LEU A 572 20.64 -13.40 -42.02
N LEU A 573 21.76 -13.15 -42.73
CA LEU A 573 22.21 -13.98 -43.82
C LEU A 573 23.20 -15.04 -43.31
N ASP A 574 22.90 -16.32 -43.54
CA ASP A 574 23.84 -17.41 -43.39
C ASP A 574 24.50 -17.70 -44.76
N PRO A 575 25.74 -17.27 -45.02
CA PRO A 575 26.38 -17.47 -46.27
C PRO A 575 26.83 -18.92 -46.50
N SER A 576 26.86 -19.74 -45.44
CA SER A 576 27.33 -21.14 -45.53
C SER A 576 26.27 -22.11 -46.05
N ALA A 577 25.07 -21.65 -46.34
CA ALA A 577 23.90 -22.47 -46.63
C ALA A 577 23.69 -22.77 -48.14
N ALA A 578 24.64 -22.47 -49.00
CA ALA A 578 24.43 -22.56 -50.45
C ALA A 578 24.27 -23.99 -51.04
N SER A 579 24.50 -25.05 -50.26
CA SER A 579 24.59 -26.41 -50.86
C SER A 579 24.08 -27.58 -50.01
N ALA A 580 23.47 -27.35 -48.82
CA ALA A 580 23.00 -28.44 -47.96
C ALA A 580 21.68 -28.08 -47.24
N ILE A 581 20.84 -29.09 -46.98
CA ILE A 581 19.63 -28.93 -46.14
C ILE A 581 20.09 -28.54 -44.74
N ARG A 582 19.54 -27.45 -44.22
CA ARG A 582 19.80 -26.93 -42.88
C ARG A 582 18.52 -26.59 -42.17
N PHE A 583 18.53 -26.82 -40.88
CA PHE A 583 17.50 -26.31 -39.95
C PHE A 583 18.01 -25.05 -39.28
N TYR A 584 17.12 -24.11 -39.04
CA TYR A 584 17.40 -22.87 -38.32
C TYR A 584 16.51 -22.73 -37.09
N ARG A 585 17.07 -22.18 -36.03
CA ARG A 585 16.34 -21.66 -34.91
C ARG A 585 16.88 -20.29 -34.53
N VAL A 586 16.03 -19.44 -33.99
CA VAL A 586 16.40 -18.17 -33.40
C VAL A 586 16.16 -18.28 -31.91
N GLN A 587 17.05 -17.70 -31.14
CA GLN A 587 16.94 -17.67 -29.69
C GLN A 587 17.18 -16.24 -29.21
N GLN A 588 16.31 -15.72 -28.36
CA GLN A 588 16.59 -14.50 -27.63
C GLN A 588 17.63 -14.78 -26.54
N LEU A 589 18.54 -13.83 -26.39
CA LEU A 589 19.54 -13.85 -25.33
C LEU A 589 19.11 -12.89 -24.21
N PRO A 590 19.54 -13.16 -22.97
CA PRO A 590 19.33 -12.27 -21.84
C PRO A 590 19.85 -10.85 -22.07
#